data_1e77a36b2359b4ae13dd4bfd0998dccd
#
_entry.id   1e77a36b2359b4ae13dd4bfd0998dccd
#
_cell.length_a   1.000
_cell.length_b   1.000
_cell.length_c   1.000
_cell.angle_alpha   90.00
_cell.angle_beta   90.00
_cell.angle_gamma   90.00
#
_symmetry.space_group_name_H-M   'P 1'
#
loop_
_entity.id
_entity.type
_entity.pdbx_description
1 polymer ?
#
loop_
_entity_poly.entity_id
_entity_poly.type
_entity_poly.pdbx_seq_one_letter_code
_entity_poly.pdbx_strand_id
1 'polypeptide(L)'
;MKFREVTASDVELQKELLLVALWTPDDEPDHDPKVLELAHIKAYFEEWGRAGDLGLFALNQFDEPIGIVQIRYKSSQTVQYAEYPELAMAVHASHRGKGVASALMKALLQRVEGSCDGIRLGVHPKNEAAQKLYEKFGFVTYEIAQSGFPQMVRTK
;
A
#
# COMPACT_ATOMS: atom_id res chain seq x y z
N MET A 1 3.88 -18.65 -3.35
CA MET A 1 2.72 -17.77 -3.58
C MET A 1 2.83 -17.16 -4.97
N LYS A 2 1.72 -17.03 -5.65
CA LYS A 2 1.68 -16.53 -7.02
C LYS A 2 1.30 -15.05 -7.03
N PHE A 3 1.97 -14.27 -7.86
CA PHE A 3 1.71 -12.84 -8.01
C PHE A 3 1.35 -12.51 -9.45
N ARG A 4 0.55 -11.44 -9.60
CA ARG A 4 0.20 -10.90 -10.91
C ARG A 4 0.31 -9.38 -10.86
N GLU A 5 0.92 -8.79 -11.89
CA GLU A 5 1.08 -7.34 -11.95
C GLU A 5 -0.26 -6.64 -12.19
N VAL A 6 -0.48 -5.53 -11.50
CA VAL A 6 -1.67 -4.70 -11.66
C VAL A 6 -1.59 -3.93 -12.97
N THR A 7 -2.66 -3.96 -13.76
CA THR A 7 -2.76 -3.23 -15.04
C THR A 7 -3.91 -2.22 -15.01
N ALA A 8 -3.95 -1.34 -15.99
CA ALA A 8 -5.00 -0.33 -16.09
C ALA A 8 -6.40 -0.93 -16.17
N SER A 9 -6.54 -2.16 -16.65
CA SER A 9 -7.83 -2.84 -16.72
C SER A 9 -8.30 -3.43 -15.37
N ASP A 10 -7.45 -3.39 -14.35
CA ASP A 10 -7.74 -3.95 -13.03
C ASP A 10 -8.32 -2.94 -12.04
N VAL A 11 -8.72 -1.74 -12.49
CA VAL A 11 -9.10 -0.63 -11.61
C VAL A 11 -10.20 -1.01 -10.59
N GLU A 12 -11.20 -1.76 -10.98
CA GLU A 12 -12.28 -2.12 -10.05
C GLU A 12 -11.79 -3.05 -8.95
N LEU A 13 -10.94 -4.01 -9.30
CA LEU A 13 -10.31 -4.91 -8.35
C LEU A 13 -9.34 -4.16 -7.44
N GLN A 14 -8.57 -3.23 -8.01
CA GLN A 14 -7.65 -2.38 -7.28
C GLN A 14 -8.40 -1.53 -6.23
N LYS A 15 -9.52 -0.93 -6.63
CA LYS A 15 -10.36 -0.13 -5.73
C LYS A 15 -10.89 -0.96 -4.56
N GLU A 16 -11.36 -2.16 -4.85
CA GLU A 16 -11.88 -3.08 -3.83
C GLU A 16 -10.83 -3.39 -2.76
N LEU A 17 -9.61 -3.72 -3.18
CA LEU A 17 -8.53 -4.02 -2.24
C LEU A 17 -7.99 -2.77 -1.55
N LEU A 18 -7.94 -1.62 -2.23
CA LEU A 18 -7.52 -0.37 -1.61
C LEU A 18 -8.49 0.11 -0.54
N LEU A 19 -9.78 -0.21 -0.67
CA LEU A 19 -10.75 0.08 0.39
C LEU A 19 -10.37 -0.66 1.67
N VAL A 20 -9.89 -1.89 1.54
CA VAL A 20 -9.39 -2.67 2.68
C VAL A 20 -8.11 -2.03 3.26
N ALA A 21 -7.29 -1.40 2.40
CA ALA A 21 -6.06 -0.71 2.83
C ALA A 21 -6.35 0.51 3.72
N LEU A 22 -7.55 1.08 3.62
CA LEU A 22 -8.00 2.18 4.48
C LEU A 22 -8.41 1.59 5.83
N TRP A 23 -7.41 1.14 6.56
CA TRP A 23 -7.53 0.39 7.81
C TRP A 23 -8.30 1.17 8.88
N THR A 24 -9.15 0.46 9.64
CA THR A 24 -9.84 1.01 10.82
C THR A 24 -9.61 0.08 12.02
N PRO A 25 -9.59 0.65 13.24
CA PRO A 25 -9.54 -0.19 14.45
C PRO A 25 -10.78 -1.08 14.54
N ASP A 26 -10.68 -2.21 15.23
CA ASP A 26 -11.78 -3.18 15.37
C ASP A 26 -13.05 -2.58 16.03
N ASP A 27 -12.88 -1.54 16.84
CA ASP A 27 -13.98 -0.85 17.54
C ASP A 27 -14.62 0.27 16.73
N GLU A 28 -14.18 0.46 15.47
CA GLU A 28 -14.74 1.47 14.58
C GLU A 28 -15.33 0.79 13.34
N PRO A 29 -16.34 1.40 12.72
CA PRO A 29 -16.93 0.83 11.51
C PRO A 29 -15.96 0.95 10.32
N ASP A 30 -16.13 0.05 9.36
CA ASP A 30 -15.39 0.12 8.10
C ASP A 30 -15.81 1.37 7.33
N HIS A 31 -14.93 1.83 6.45
CA HIS A 31 -15.22 2.99 5.61
C HIS A 31 -16.35 2.69 4.63
N ASP A 32 -17.18 3.70 4.38
CA ASP A 32 -18.15 3.66 3.30
C ASP A 32 -17.40 3.65 1.97
N PRO A 33 -17.77 2.77 1.02
CA PRO A 33 -17.12 2.74 -0.29
C PRO A 33 -17.07 4.08 -1.03
N LYS A 34 -17.92 5.03 -0.68
CA LYS A 34 -17.90 6.38 -1.24
C LYS A 34 -16.60 7.13 -0.99
N VAL A 35 -15.81 6.73 0.00
CA VAL A 35 -14.51 7.36 0.25
C VAL A 35 -13.57 7.22 -0.95
N LEU A 36 -13.80 6.21 -1.80
CA LEU A 36 -13.01 6.00 -3.02
C LEU A 36 -13.22 7.13 -4.05
N GLU A 37 -14.23 7.96 -3.87
CA GLU A 37 -14.48 9.11 -4.75
C GLU A 37 -13.78 10.38 -4.29
N LEU A 38 -13.20 10.39 -3.07
CA LEU A 38 -12.44 11.53 -2.57
C LEU A 38 -11.13 11.68 -3.34
N ALA A 39 -10.76 12.92 -3.68
CA ALA A 39 -9.60 13.19 -4.52
C ALA A 39 -8.31 12.56 -4.00
N HIS A 40 -8.05 12.64 -2.68
CA HIS A 40 -6.82 12.09 -2.09
C HIS A 40 -6.80 10.57 -2.07
N ILE A 41 -7.96 9.93 -2.16
CA ILE A 41 -8.06 8.46 -2.26
C ILE A 41 -7.96 8.03 -3.73
N LYS A 42 -8.62 8.73 -4.64
CA LYS A 42 -8.50 8.48 -6.08
C LYS A 42 -7.06 8.54 -6.56
N ALA A 43 -6.24 9.37 -5.91
CA ALA A 43 -4.83 9.52 -6.26
C ALA A 43 -4.06 8.20 -6.22
N TYR A 44 -4.56 7.18 -5.51
CA TYR A 44 -3.90 5.87 -5.43
C TYR A 44 -4.11 5.00 -6.66
N PHE A 45 -5.17 5.22 -7.43
CA PHE A 45 -5.51 4.30 -8.54
C PHE A 45 -5.89 5.01 -9.84
N GLU A 46 -6.22 6.28 -9.78
CA GLU A 46 -6.68 7.08 -10.93
C GLU A 46 -5.66 7.04 -12.07
N GLU A 47 -6.12 6.71 -13.28
CA GLU A 47 -5.28 6.62 -14.46
C GLU A 47 -4.05 5.71 -14.27
N TRP A 48 -4.27 4.54 -13.67
CA TRP A 48 -3.19 3.59 -13.43
C TRP A 48 -2.45 3.21 -14.71
N GLY A 49 -1.12 3.16 -14.62
CA GLY A 49 -0.23 2.93 -15.74
C GLY A 49 0.70 4.10 -16.02
N ARG A 50 0.71 5.11 -15.14
CA ARG A 50 1.65 6.22 -15.23
C ARG A 50 3.07 5.74 -15.00
N ALA A 51 4.05 6.52 -15.49
CA ALA A 51 5.46 6.21 -15.26
C ALA A 51 5.74 6.02 -13.77
N GLY A 52 6.38 4.90 -13.42
CA GLY A 52 6.70 4.56 -12.04
C GLY A 52 5.63 3.80 -11.29
N ASP A 53 4.42 3.66 -11.84
CA ASP A 53 3.38 2.83 -11.23
C ASP A 53 3.81 1.36 -11.26
N LEU A 54 3.74 0.71 -10.10
CA LEU A 54 3.98 -0.72 -10.01
C LEU A 54 3.08 -1.28 -8.92
N GLY A 55 2.37 -2.34 -9.23
CA GLY A 55 1.52 -3.01 -8.26
C GLY A 55 1.50 -4.50 -8.53
N LEU A 56 1.35 -5.28 -7.47
CA LEU A 56 1.25 -6.73 -7.52
C LEU A 56 0.05 -7.20 -6.73
N PHE A 57 -0.74 -8.08 -7.34
CA PHE A 57 -1.74 -8.85 -6.61
C PHE A 57 -1.12 -10.15 -6.13
N ALA A 58 -1.44 -10.56 -4.91
CA ALA A 58 -1.18 -11.91 -4.45
C ALA A 58 -2.40 -12.77 -4.78
N LEU A 59 -2.19 -13.94 -5.36
CA LEU A 59 -3.26 -14.82 -5.81
C LEU A 59 -3.32 -16.08 -4.95
N ASN A 60 -4.55 -16.56 -4.69
CA ASN A 60 -4.75 -17.86 -4.05
C ASN A 60 -4.61 -19.00 -5.07
N GLN A 61 -4.87 -20.23 -4.64
CA GLN A 61 -4.77 -21.41 -5.51
C GLN A 61 -5.78 -21.41 -6.68
N PHE A 62 -6.80 -20.56 -6.62
CA PHE A 62 -7.82 -20.41 -7.68
C PHE A 62 -7.56 -19.19 -8.54
N ASP A 63 -6.36 -18.59 -8.44
CA ASP A 63 -5.96 -17.37 -9.15
C ASP A 63 -6.81 -16.14 -8.80
N GLU A 64 -7.42 -16.14 -7.61
CA GLU A 64 -8.19 -15.01 -7.11
C GLU A 64 -7.31 -14.07 -6.31
N PRO A 65 -7.40 -12.74 -6.52
CA PRO A 65 -6.62 -11.79 -5.74
C PRO A 65 -7.05 -11.75 -4.27
N ILE A 66 -6.08 -11.90 -3.38
CA ILE A 66 -6.31 -11.89 -1.93
C ILE A 66 -5.56 -10.75 -1.23
N GLY A 67 -4.75 -10.03 -1.97
CA GLY A 67 -4.01 -8.89 -1.47
C GLY A 67 -3.37 -8.10 -2.59
N ILE A 68 -2.93 -6.89 -2.26
CA ILE A 68 -2.26 -5.99 -3.18
C ILE A 68 -1.13 -5.25 -2.47
N VAL A 69 -0.06 -4.98 -3.18
CA VAL A 69 0.95 -4.01 -2.81
C VAL A 69 1.24 -3.16 -4.03
N GLN A 70 1.35 -1.86 -3.84
CA GLN A 70 1.64 -0.96 -4.95
C GLN A 70 2.49 0.22 -4.52
N ILE A 71 3.19 0.81 -5.48
CA ILE A 71 3.83 2.11 -5.32
C ILE A 71 3.40 3.03 -6.43
N ARG A 72 3.30 4.32 -6.12
CA ARG A 72 2.95 5.37 -7.07
C ARG A 72 3.55 6.70 -6.64
N TYR A 73 4.08 7.44 -7.58
CA TYR A 73 4.48 8.83 -7.35
C TYR A 73 3.22 9.69 -7.25
N LYS A 74 3.03 10.35 -6.13
CA LYS A 74 1.86 11.19 -5.87
C LYS A 74 2.21 12.26 -4.82
N SER A 75 1.33 13.24 -4.66
CA SER A 75 1.52 14.30 -3.67
C SER A 75 1.68 13.71 -2.26
N SER A 76 2.52 14.36 -1.46
CA SER A 76 2.88 13.90 -0.11
C SER A 76 2.32 14.85 0.95
N GLN A 77 2.00 14.31 2.13
CA GLN A 77 1.65 15.10 3.30
C GLN A 77 2.86 15.74 3.96
N THR A 78 4.07 15.32 3.58
CA THR A 78 5.32 15.83 4.14
C THR A 78 6.21 16.37 3.04
N VAL A 79 7.11 17.30 3.40
CA VAL A 79 8.11 17.84 2.46
C VAL A 79 9.26 16.86 2.29
N GLN A 80 9.71 16.28 3.41
CA GLN A 80 10.81 15.32 3.40
C GLN A 80 10.36 14.04 2.71
N TYR A 81 11.18 13.53 1.79
CA TYR A 81 10.94 12.32 1.00
C TYR A 81 9.71 12.40 0.07
N ALA A 82 9.22 13.60 -0.20
CA ALA A 82 8.07 13.80 -1.09
C ALA A 82 8.31 13.27 -2.51
N GLU A 83 9.56 13.20 -2.95
CA GLU A 83 9.96 12.71 -4.26
C GLU A 83 9.96 11.18 -4.39
N TYR A 84 9.85 10.46 -3.28
CA TYR A 84 9.77 9.00 -3.32
C TYR A 84 8.35 8.53 -3.61
N PRO A 85 8.18 7.38 -4.29
CA PRO A 85 6.85 6.83 -4.48
C PRO A 85 6.24 6.39 -3.15
N GLU A 86 4.93 6.48 -3.06
CA GLU A 86 4.19 6.07 -1.87
C GLU A 86 3.68 4.64 -2.03
N LEU A 87 3.88 3.84 -0.99
CA LEU A 87 3.41 2.47 -0.93
C LEU A 87 2.02 2.41 -0.31
N ALA A 88 1.17 1.56 -0.87
CA ALA A 88 -0.09 1.14 -0.26
C ALA A 88 -0.17 -0.38 -0.33
N MET A 89 -0.70 -0.99 0.72
CA MET A 89 -0.80 -2.44 0.79
C MET A 89 -2.06 -2.85 1.54
N ALA A 90 -2.69 -3.92 1.08
CA ALA A 90 -3.83 -4.50 1.77
C ALA A 90 -3.84 -6.01 1.58
N VAL A 91 -4.28 -6.72 2.60
CA VAL A 91 -4.55 -8.16 2.53
C VAL A 91 -5.99 -8.37 2.94
N HIS A 92 -6.74 -9.12 2.16
CA HIS A 92 -8.13 -9.45 2.46
C HIS A 92 -8.22 -10.02 3.87
N ALA A 93 -9.25 -9.60 4.64
CA ALA A 93 -9.38 -9.95 6.05
C ALA A 93 -9.30 -11.46 6.31
N SER A 94 -9.87 -12.27 5.43
CA SER A 94 -9.88 -13.73 5.55
C SER A 94 -8.50 -14.38 5.39
N HIS A 95 -7.51 -13.63 4.90
CA HIS A 95 -6.16 -14.12 4.62
C HIS A 95 -5.08 -13.46 5.46
N ARG A 96 -5.46 -12.66 6.45
CA ARG A 96 -4.51 -12.02 7.36
C ARG A 96 -3.86 -13.06 8.28
N GLY A 97 -2.64 -12.77 8.73
CA GLY A 97 -1.90 -13.65 9.63
C GLY A 97 -1.30 -14.89 8.96
N LYS A 98 -1.32 -14.95 7.63
CA LYS A 98 -0.82 -16.09 6.86
C LYS A 98 0.44 -15.77 6.05
N GLY A 99 1.08 -14.64 6.33
CA GLY A 99 2.32 -14.26 5.65
C GLY A 99 2.14 -13.63 4.26
N VAL A 100 0.92 -13.33 3.85
CA VAL A 100 0.64 -12.73 2.54
C VAL A 100 1.28 -11.34 2.42
N ALA A 101 1.13 -10.51 3.45
CA ALA A 101 1.70 -9.15 3.46
C ALA A 101 3.23 -9.18 3.33
N SER A 102 3.89 -10.06 4.07
CA SER A 102 5.35 -10.22 3.98
C SER A 102 5.77 -10.67 2.58
N ALA A 103 5.03 -11.61 2.00
CA ALA A 103 5.32 -12.10 0.65
C ALA A 103 5.15 -11.01 -0.40
N LEU A 104 4.10 -10.20 -0.29
CA LEU A 104 3.85 -9.06 -1.18
C LEU A 104 4.97 -8.03 -1.07
N MET A 105 5.35 -7.66 0.15
CA MET A 105 6.42 -6.69 0.38
C MET A 105 7.73 -7.18 -0.23
N LYS A 106 8.08 -8.42 0.03
CA LYS A 106 9.32 -9.01 -0.50
C LYS A 106 9.33 -9.01 -2.02
N ALA A 107 8.21 -9.38 -2.64
CA ALA A 107 8.08 -9.40 -4.10
C ALA A 107 8.20 -8.00 -4.69
N LEU A 108 7.55 -7.00 -4.07
CA LEU A 108 7.63 -5.62 -4.54
C LEU A 108 9.07 -5.10 -4.45
N LEU A 109 9.72 -5.28 -3.30
CA LEU A 109 11.07 -4.77 -3.10
C LEU A 109 12.06 -5.38 -4.10
N GLN A 110 11.89 -6.64 -4.47
CA GLN A 110 12.70 -7.28 -5.49
C GLN A 110 12.49 -6.63 -6.86
N ARG A 111 11.24 -6.25 -7.17
CA ARG A 111 10.90 -5.62 -8.46
C ARG A 111 11.43 -4.20 -8.60
N VAL A 112 11.51 -3.44 -7.49
CA VAL A 112 11.92 -2.03 -7.53
C VAL A 112 13.40 -1.82 -7.26
N GLU A 113 14.15 -2.86 -6.98
CA GLU A 113 15.58 -2.76 -6.70
C GLU A 113 16.29 -2.04 -7.83
N GLY A 114 16.96 -0.93 -7.50
CA GLY A 114 17.68 -0.12 -8.47
C GLY A 114 16.83 0.84 -9.30
N SER A 115 15.51 0.84 -9.14
CA SER A 115 14.62 1.70 -9.94
C SER A 115 14.16 2.97 -9.22
N CYS A 116 14.33 3.03 -7.91
CA CYS A 116 14.03 4.24 -7.13
C CYS A 116 14.95 4.34 -5.92
N ASP A 117 15.10 5.55 -5.38
CA ASP A 117 16.01 5.83 -4.26
C ASP A 117 15.43 5.51 -2.90
N GLY A 118 14.14 5.25 -2.84
CA GLY A 118 13.46 4.91 -1.61
C GLY A 118 11.96 4.81 -1.82
N ILE A 119 11.27 4.41 -0.77
CA ILE A 119 9.81 4.25 -0.75
C ILE A 119 9.31 4.85 0.55
N ARG A 120 8.20 5.58 0.50
CA ARG A 120 7.55 6.17 1.67
C ARG A 120 6.14 5.61 1.83
N LEU A 121 5.60 5.72 3.03
CA LEU A 121 4.22 5.34 3.30
C LEU A 121 3.69 6.10 4.52
N GLY A 122 2.35 6.12 4.65
CA GLY A 122 1.67 6.53 5.85
C GLY A 122 0.96 5.33 6.45
N VAL A 123 0.88 5.26 7.77
CA VAL A 123 0.23 4.14 8.44
C VAL A 123 -0.63 4.67 9.59
N HIS A 124 -1.79 4.02 9.81
CA HIS A 124 -2.66 4.41 10.92
C HIS A 124 -1.91 4.23 12.25
N PRO A 125 -1.98 5.23 13.17
CA PRO A 125 -1.20 5.17 14.42
C PRO A 125 -1.55 3.97 15.31
N LYS A 126 -2.75 3.42 15.18
CA LYS A 126 -3.18 2.25 15.95
C LYS A 126 -2.92 0.92 15.25
N ASN A 127 -2.48 0.95 14.00
CA ASN A 127 -2.19 -0.28 13.25
C ASN A 127 -0.77 -0.78 13.55
N GLU A 128 -0.60 -1.35 14.73
CA GLU A 128 0.70 -1.84 15.20
C GLU A 128 1.25 -2.97 14.34
N ALA A 129 0.38 -3.85 13.86
CA ALA A 129 0.80 -4.98 13.02
C ALA A 129 1.45 -4.51 11.74
N ALA A 130 0.86 -3.50 11.08
CA ALA A 130 1.42 -2.92 9.87
C ALA A 130 2.76 -2.22 10.16
N GLN A 131 2.82 -1.44 11.24
CA GLN A 131 4.05 -0.74 11.62
C GLN A 131 5.19 -1.73 11.83
N LYS A 132 4.94 -2.83 12.54
CA LYS A 132 5.94 -3.88 12.76
C LYS A 132 6.38 -4.55 11.48
N LEU A 133 5.45 -4.80 10.57
CA LEU A 133 5.76 -5.35 9.26
C LEU A 133 6.70 -4.44 8.49
N TYR A 134 6.37 -3.15 8.42
CA TYR A 134 7.19 -2.18 7.70
C TYR A 134 8.59 -2.06 8.34
N GLU A 135 8.68 -2.00 9.67
CA GLU A 135 9.96 -1.97 10.36
C GLU A 135 10.81 -3.20 10.03
N LYS A 136 10.20 -4.36 9.93
CA LYS A 136 10.89 -5.61 9.57
C LYS A 136 11.55 -5.50 8.19
N PHE A 137 10.97 -4.71 7.27
CA PHE A 137 11.51 -4.52 5.93
C PHE A 137 12.35 -3.25 5.79
N GLY A 138 12.74 -2.64 6.91
CA GLY A 138 13.69 -1.54 6.91
C GLY A 138 13.07 -0.15 6.84
N PHE A 139 11.75 -0.04 6.98
CA PHE A 139 11.10 1.27 7.08
C PHE A 139 11.27 1.83 8.48
N VAL A 140 11.50 3.14 8.57
CA VAL A 140 11.59 3.85 9.85
C VAL A 140 10.66 5.05 9.83
N THR A 141 10.08 5.37 10.99
CA THR A 141 9.25 6.57 11.12
C THR A 141 10.14 7.80 11.12
N TYR A 142 9.85 8.76 10.25
CA TYR A 142 10.62 10.00 10.17
C TYR A 142 9.81 11.23 10.58
N GLU A 143 8.50 11.13 10.61
CA GLU A 143 7.62 12.27 10.92
C GLU A 143 6.23 11.77 11.25
N ILE A 144 5.50 12.53 12.09
CA ILE A 144 4.06 12.34 12.26
C ILE A 144 3.38 13.42 11.43
N ALA A 145 2.59 13.05 10.45
CA ALA A 145 1.90 14.01 9.59
C ALA A 145 0.85 14.80 10.36
N GLN A 146 0.40 15.90 9.77
CA GLN A 146 -0.64 16.74 10.37
C GLN A 146 -1.93 15.95 10.63
N SER A 147 -2.20 14.92 9.84
CA SER A 147 -3.32 13.99 10.02
C SER A 147 -3.18 13.11 11.26
N GLY A 148 -2.00 13.08 11.90
CA GLY A 148 -1.69 12.19 13.02
C GLY A 148 -1.08 10.87 12.62
N PHE A 149 -0.98 10.59 11.33
CA PHE A 149 -0.46 9.30 10.84
C PHE A 149 1.07 9.32 10.78
N PRO A 150 1.74 8.34 11.42
CA PRO A 150 3.18 8.16 11.24
C PRO A 150 3.53 8.00 9.77
N GLN A 151 4.57 8.70 9.36
CA GLN A 151 5.12 8.61 8.02
C GLN A 151 6.42 7.83 8.11
N MET A 152 6.54 6.78 7.30
CA MET A 152 7.69 5.90 7.32
C MET A 152 8.40 5.93 5.98
N VAL A 153 9.70 5.67 6.00
CA VAL A 153 10.53 5.67 4.79
C VAL A 153 11.53 4.53 4.85
N ARG A 154 11.78 3.94 3.69
CA ARG A 154 12.86 3.00 3.46
C ARG A 154 13.75 3.60 2.39
N THR A 155 14.97 3.98 2.75
CA THR A 155 15.94 4.53 1.81
C THR A 155 16.81 3.41 1.27
N LYS A 156 17.38 3.67 0.11
CA LYS A 156 18.27 2.75 -0.57
C LYS A 156 19.57 2.51 0.21
#